data_c725bae758ca7de4be926d4fe4a282df
#
_entry.id   c725bae758ca7de4be926d4fe4a282df
#
_cell.length_a   1.000
_cell.length_b   1.000
_cell.length_c   1.000
_cell.angle_alpha   90.00
_cell.angle_beta   90.00
_cell.angle_gamma   90.00
#
_symmetry.space_group_name_H-M   'P 1'
#
loop_
_entity.id
_entity.type
_entity.pdbx_description
1 polymer ?
#
loop_
_entity_poly.entity_id
_entity_poly.type
_entity_poly.pdbx_seq_one_letter_code
_entity_poly.pdbx_strand_id
1 'polypeptide(L)'
;MTATTTAKAAAPGKAALWALIVIDAGLLITSGAIHLDLWNIAYRHVSVLGPLFLLQVISAFVIAAGLLVTRHILVVLAALGLVLGTILGFILVLTTGLFNFKLTFISAEAWTTLIVEIVAVVMLAATGLLLLRRRSAAR
;
A
#
# COMPACT_ATOMS: atom_id res chain seq x y z
N MET A 1 35.38 11.62 33.21
CA MET A 1 33.96 11.71 32.87
C MET A 1 33.88 12.12 31.41
N THR A 2 33.69 11.17 30.51
CA THR A 2 33.52 11.39 29.06
C THR A 2 32.05 11.59 28.78
N ALA A 3 31.64 12.81 28.47
CA ALA A 3 30.28 13.11 28.05
C ALA A 3 30.03 12.51 26.64
N THR A 4 29.26 11.47 26.56
CA THR A 4 28.81 10.87 25.28
C THR A 4 27.78 11.82 24.68
N THR A 5 28.20 12.66 23.74
CA THR A 5 27.29 13.52 22.97
C THR A 5 26.51 12.60 22.00
N THR A 6 25.30 12.22 22.35
CA THR A 6 24.40 11.57 21.44
C THR A 6 24.04 12.56 20.34
N ALA A 7 24.64 12.40 19.17
CA ALA A 7 24.27 13.16 17.97
C ALA A 7 22.79 12.93 17.65
N LYS A 8 21.97 13.96 17.86
CA LYS A 8 20.54 13.98 17.50
C LYS A 8 20.45 13.82 15.97
N ALA A 9 20.01 12.65 15.50
CA ALA A 9 19.85 12.39 14.08
C ALA A 9 18.95 13.48 13.47
N ALA A 10 19.49 14.23 12.50
CA ALA A 10 18.76 15.28 11.81
C ALA A 10 17.50 14.69 11.15
N ALA A 11 16.35 15.34 11.33
CA ALA A 11 15.10 14.93 10.68
C ALA A 11 15.30 14.95 9.16
N PRO A 12 14.93 13.87 8.43
CA PRO A 12 15.09 13.81 6.99
C PRO A 12 14.39 14.99 6.31
N GLY A 13 15.08 15.60 5.33
CA GLY A 13 14.65 16.82 4.66
C GLY A 13 13.28 16.69 3.97
N LYS A 14 12.65 17.81 3.62
CA LYS A 14 11.37 17.83 2.87
C LYS A 14 11.43 16.99 1.58
N ALA A 15 12.59 16.97 0.92
CA ALA A 15 12.85 16.19 -0.28
C ALA A 15 12.70 14.67 -0.06
N ALA A 16 13.22 14.15 1.06
CA ALA A 16 13.10 12.72 1.39
C ALA A 16 11.64 12.30 1.61
N LEU A 17 10.86 13.13 2.29
CA LEU A 17 9.41 12.86 2.45
C LEU A 17 8.68 12.87 1.11
N TRP A 18 8.99 13.83 0.23
CA TRP A 18 8.42 13.87 -1.10
C TRP A 18 8.76 12.63 -1.93
N ALA A 19 10.02 12.20 -1.91
CA ALA A 19 10.45 10.99 -2.60
C ALA A 19 9.67 9.75 -2.13
N LEU A 20 9.52 9.58 -0.81
CA LEU A 20 8.72 8.48 -0.25
C LEU A 20 7.26 8.53 -0.70
N ILE A 21 6.61 9.69 -0.65
CA ILE A 21 5.21 9.84 -1.07
C ILE A 21 5.03 9.53 -2.56
N VAL A 22 5.96 9.96 -3.40
CA VAL A 22 5.92 9.64 -4.85
C VAL A 22 6.09 8.14 -5.09
N ILE A 23 7.00 7.50 -4.35
CA ILE A 23 7.18 6.04 -4.42
C ILE A 23 5.91 5.32 -3.95
N ASP A 24 5.34 5.71 -2.81
CA ASP A 24 4.11 5.13 -2.28
C ASP A 24 2.95 5.26 -3.26
N ALA A 25 2.75 6.45 -3.85
CA ALA A 25 1.74 6.67 -4.88
C ALA A 25 1.99 5.80 -6.12
N GLY A 26 3.23 5.69 -6.56
CA GLY A 26 3.63 4.83 -7.68
C GLY A 26 3.32 3.35 -7.41
N LEU A 27 3.62 2.85 -6.21
CA LEU A 27 3.30 1.47 -5.82
C LEU A 27 1.80 1.21 -5.79
N LEU A 28 1.00 2.15 -5.25
CA LEU A 28 -0.47 2.04 -5.26
C LEU A 28 -1.04 2.04 -6.67
N ILE A 29 -0.54 2.91 -7.56
CA ILE A 29 -0.95 2.97 -8.96
C ILE A 29 -0.60 1.64 -9.66
N THR A 30 0.59 1.10 -9.42
CA THR A 30 1.02 -0.18 -9.98
C THR A 30 0.13 -1.32 -9.49
N SER A 31 -0.14 -1.40 -8.19
CA SER A 31 -1.07 -2.40 -7.64
C SER A 31 -2.47 -2.25 -8.25
N GLY A 32 -2.99 -1.03 -8.33
CA GLY A 32 -4.28 -0.76 -8.97
C GLY A 32 -4.34 -1.18 -10.44
N ALA A 33 -3.29 -0.92 -11.20
CA ALA A 33 -3.20 -1.32 -12.62
C ALA A 33 -3.19 -2.85 -12.79
N ILE A 34 -2.43 -3.57 -11.95
CA ILE A 34 -2.42 -5.05 -11.98
C ILE A 34 -3.80 -5.60 -11.61
N HIS A 35 -4.47 -5.04 -10.59
CA HIS A 35 -5.82 -5.45 -10.22
C HIS A 35 -6.85 -5.17 -11.32
N LEU A 36 -6.70 -4.07 -12.06
CA LEU A 36 -7.55 -3.75 -13.20
C LEU A 36 -7.37 -4.78 -14.33
N ASP A 37 -6.12 -5.16 -14.62
CA ASP A 37 -5.82 -6.17 -15.61
C ASP A 37 -6.40 -7.54 -15.22
N LEU A 38 -6.15 -7.98 -13.99
CA LEU A 38 -6.73 -9.21 -13.44
C LEU A 38 -8.28 -9.18 -13.45
N TRP A 39 -8.88 -8.04 -13.13
CA TRP A 39 -10.31 -7.86 -13.22
C TRP A 39 -10.80 -8.08 -14.66
N ASN A 40 -10.15 -7.49 -15.64
CA ASN A 40 -10.50 -7.59 -17.05
C ASN A 40 -10.42 -9.03 -17.58
N ILE A 41 -9.33 -9.72 -17.28
CA ILE A 41 -9.04 -11.02 -17.90
C ILE A 41 -9.70 -12.20 -17.16
N ALA A 42 -9.91 -12.09 -15.83
CA ALA A 42 -10.32 -13.24 -15.03
C ALA A 42 -11.51 -12.98 -14.08
N TYR A 43 -11.53 -11.84 -13.36
CA TYR A 43 -12.40 -11.71 -12.18
C TYR A 43 -13.68 -10.92 -12.39
N ARG A 44 -13.88 -10.20 -13.50
CA ARG A 44 -15.05 -9.33 -13.72
C ARG A 44 -16.40 -10.05 -13.60
N HIS A 45 -16.44 -11.35 -13.91
CA HIS A 45 -17.66 -12.16 -13.86
C HIS A 45 -17.78 -13.01 -12.59
N VAL A 46 -16.78 -12.94 -11.69
CA VAL A 46 -16.84 -13.64 -10.40
C VAL A 46 -17.67 -12.81 -9.43
N SER A 47 -18.77 -13.36 -8.95
CA SER A 47 -19.88 -12.70 -8.27
C SER A 47 -19.45 -11.57 -7.28
N VAL A 48 -18.74 -11.89 -6.22
CA VAL A 48 -18.32 -10.89 -5.20
C VAL A 48 -16.92 -10.35 -5.48
N LEU A 49 -16.04 -11.20 -6.00
CA LEU A 49 -14.65 -10.80 -6.25
C LEU A 49 -14.50 -9.74 -7.34
N GLY A 50 -15.32 -9.80 -8.40
CA GLY A 50 -15.29 -8.81 -9.46
C GLY A 50 -15.50 -7.38 -8.94
N PRO A 51 -16.59 -7.09 -8.23
CA PRO A 51 -16.79 -5.79 -7.57
C PRO A 51 -15.67 -5.41 -6.58
N LEU A 52 -15.12 -6.37 -5.82
CA LEU A 52 -14.02 -6.10 -4.89
C LEU A 52 -12.72 -5.70 -5.60
N PHE A 53 -12.39 -6.36 -6.72
CA PHE A 53 -11.24 -5.96 -7.55
C PHE A 53 -11.41 -4.54 -8.09
N LEU A 54 -12.60 -4.19 -8.58
CA LEU A 54 -12.87 -2.84 -9.07
C LEU A 54 -12.82 -1.81 -7.93
N LEU A 55 -13.32 -2.13 -6.75
CA LEU A 55 -13.20 -1.30 -5.56
C LEU A 55 -11.74 -1.08 -5.19
N GLN A 56 -10.90 -2.12 -5.23
CA GLN A 56 -9.46 -2.03 -5.02
C GLN A 56 -8.80 -1.06 -6.01
N VAL A 57 -9.13 -1.18 -7.30
CA VAL A 57 -8.62 -0.29 -8.36
C VAL A 57 -8.94 1.16 -8.06
N ILE A 58 -10.22 1.46 -7.85
CA ILE A 58 -10.70 2.83 -7.60
C ILE A 58 -10.03 3.39 -6.33
N SER A 59 -10.01 2.61 -5.24
CA SER A 59 -9.42 3.03 -3.98
C SER A 59 -7.92 3.30 -4.11
N ALA A 60 -7.18 2.46 -4.84
CA ALA A 60 -5.76 2.64 -5.06
C ALA A 60 -5.44 3.96 -5.76
N PHE A 61 -6.16 4.29 -6.84
CA PHE A 61 -5.96 5.55 -7.55
C PHE A 61 -6.38 6.77 -6.73
N VAL A 62 -7.51 6.71 -6.03
CA VAL A 62 -8.00 7.82 -5.19
C VAL A 62 -7.03 8.08 -4.04
N ILE A 63 -6.56 7.03 -3.36
CA ILE A 63 -5.62 7.17 -2.24
C ILE A 63 -4.25 7.63 -2.75
N ALA A 64 -3.77 7.15 -3.89
CA ALA A 64 -2.52 7.62 -4.50
C ALA A 64 -2.57 9.13 -4.79
N ALA A 65 -3.66 9.62 -5.39
CA ALA A 65 -3.89 11.04 -5.60
C ALA A 65 -3.95 11.80 -4.26
N GLY A 66 -4.65 11.26 -3.27
CA GLY A 66 -4.73 11.81 -1.93
C GLY A 66 -3.37 11.95 -1.24
N LEU A 67 -2.47 10.96 -1.40
CA LEU A 67 -1.10 11.02 -0.87
C LEU A 67 -0.30 12.19 -1.48
N LEU A 68 -0.37 12.35 -2.80
CA LEU A 68 0.34 13.41 -3.51
C LEU A 68 -0.16 14.82 -3.12
N VAL A 69 -1.48 14.96 -2.93
CA VAL A 69 -2.09 16.27 -2.64
C VAL A 69 -1.97 16.64 -1.16
N THR A 70 -2.31 15.73 -0.25
CA THR A 70 -2.50 16.07 1.17
C THR A 70 -1.31 15.80 2.05
N ARG A 71 -0.52 14.75 1.75
CA ARG A 71 0.60 14.25 2.60
C ARG A 71 0.17 14.02 4.05
N HIS A 72 -1.07 13.62 4.24
CA HIS A 72 -1.66 13.50 5.57
C HIS A 72 -1.55 12.07 6.08
N ILE A 73 -1.28 11.92 7.40
CA ILE A 73 -1.12 10.60 8.04
C ILE A 73 -2.34 9.70 7.85
N LEU A 74 -3.56 10.25 7.85
CA LEU A 74 -4.78 9.45 7.66
C LEU A 74 -4.84 8.83 6.26
N VAL A 75 -4.30 9.50 5.24
CA VAL A 75 -4.23 8.95 3.88
C VAL A 75 -3.20 7.83 3.80
N VAL A 76 -2.07 7.96 4.52
CA VAL A 76 -1.08 6.86 4.65
C VAL A 76 -1.70 5.65 5.36
N LEU A 77 -2.47 5.88 6.42
CA LEU A 77 -3.17 4.80 7.13
C LEU A 77 -4.25 4.14 6.26
N ALA A 78 -4.98 4.92 5.46
CA ALA A 78 -5.93 4.38 4.49
C ALA A 78 -5.23 3.52 3.41
N ALA A 79 -4.07 3.97 2.92
CA ALA A 79 -3.23 3.22 1.99
C ALA A 79 -2.76 1.89 2.61
N LEU A 80 -2.24 1.93 3.84
CA LEU A 80 -1.83 0.72 4.57
C LEU A 80 -3.01 -0.25 4.76
N GLY A 81 -4.17 0.26 5.16
CA GLY A 81 -5.38 -0.55 5.31
C GLY A 81 -5.81 -1.21 4.00
N LEU A 82 -5.75 -0.49 2.89
CA LEU A 82 -6.05 -1.02 1.56
C LEU A 82 -5.11 -2.16 1.20
N VAL A 83 -3.79 -1.95 1.27
CA VAL A 83 -2.79 -2.94 0.87
C VAL A 83 -2.80 -4.16 1.78
N LEU A 84 -2.89 -3.97 3.10
CA LEU A 84 -3.01 -5.09 4.06
C LEU A 84 -4.30 -5.88 3.84
N GLY A 85 -5.41 -5.20 3.54
CA GLY A 85 -6.68 -5.84 3.20
C GLY A 85 -6.58 -6.71 1.95
N THR A 86 -5.85 -6.26 0.93
CA THR A 86 -5.64 -7.01 -0.31
C THR A 86 -4.75 -8.24 -0.07
N ILE A 87 -3.66 -8.09 0.67
CA ILE A 87 -2.79 -9.23 1.06
C ILE A 87 -3.60 -10.26 1.85
N LEU A 88 -4.40 -9.82 2.83
CA LEU A 88 -5.26 -10.70 3.60
C LEU A 88 -6.28 -11.43 2.71
N GLY A 89 -6.94 -10.71 1.80
CA GLY A 89 -7.84 -11.29 0.83
C GLY A 89 -7.18 -12.36 -0.04
N PHE A 90 -5.96 -12.09 -0.49
CA PHE A 90 -5.16 -13.05 -1.26
C PHE A 90 -4.84 -14.31 -0.44
N ILE A 91 -4.42 -14.17 0.81
CA ILE A 91 -4.16 -15.30 1.71
C ILE A 91 -5.43 -16.13 1.92
N LEU A 92 -6.57 -15.49 2.14
CA LEU A 92 -7.86 -16.18 2.34
C LEU A 92 -8.27 -16.97 1.09
N VAL A 93 -8.13 -16.38 -0.11
CA VAL A 93 -8.46 -17.06 -1.37
C VAL A 93 -7.56 -18.30 -1.60
N LEU A 94 -6.32 -18.26 -1.17
CA LEU A 94 -5.39 -19.38 -1.29
C LEU A 94 -5.65 -20.50 -0.26
N THR A 95 -6.02 -20.14 0.95
CA THR A 95 -6.09 -21.09 2.08
C THR A 95 -7.51 -21.67 2.24
N THR A 96 -8.43 -20.86 2.70
CA THR A 96 -9.81 -21.27 3.02
C THR A 96 -10.79 -21.07 1.87
N GLY A 97 -10.43 -20.25 0.89
CA GLY A 97 -11.35 -19.71 -0.10
C GLY A 97 -12.07 -18.45 0.43
N LEU A 98 -12.59 -17.67 -0.49
CA LEU A 98 -13.32 -16.43 -0.20
C LEU A 98 -14.56 -16.39 -1.11
N PHE A 99 -15.76 -16.22 -0.55
CA PHE A 99 -17.03 -16.16 -1.30
C PHE A 99 -17.23 -17.32 -2.30
N ASN A 100 -16.97 -18.55 -1.86
CA ASN A 100 -17.02 -19.78 -2.69
C ASN A 100 -16.00 -19.81 -3.84
N PHE A 101 -15.02 -18.92 -3.83
CA PHE A 101 -13.90 -18.92 -4.77
C PHE A 101 -12.61 -19.30 -4.05
N LYS A 102 -11.87 -20.24 -4.62
CA LYS A 102 -10.57 -20.68 -4.11
C LYS A 102 -9.57 -20.76 -5.25
N LEU A 103 -8.42 -20.15 -5.10
CA LEU A 103 -7.30 -20.28 -6.01
C LEU A 103 -6.59 -21.61 -5.78
N THR A 104 -6.43 -22.38 -6.85
CA THR A 104 -5.66 -23.65 -6.85
C THR A 104 -4.28 -23.48 -7.45
N PHE A 105 -4.04 -22.36 -8.13
CA PHE A 105 -2.78 -22.03 -8.79
C PHE A 105 -2.50 -20.53 -8.66
N ILE A 106 -1.24 -20.18 -8.41
CA ILE A 106 -0.79 -18.79 -8.31
C ILE A 106 -0.12 -18.39 -9.62
N SER A 107 -0.71 -17.45 -10.34
CA SER A 107 -0.15 -16.92 -11.57
C SER A 107 1.05 -15.99 -11.32
N ALA A 108 1.82 -15.70 -12.36
CA ALA A 108 2.94 -14.75 -12.27
C ALA A 108 2.47 -13.34 -11.88
N GLU A 109 1.30 -12.93 -12.37
CA GLU A 109 0.68 -11.64 -12.03
C GLU A 109 0.32 -11.56 -10.54
N ALA A 110 -0.20 -12.67 -9.98
CA ALA A 110 -0.53 -12.75 -8.56
C ALA A 110 0.72 -12.66 -7.68
N TRP A 111 1.83 -13.30 -8.07
CA TRP A 111 3.12 -13.13 -7.39
C TRP A 111 3.65 -11.71 -7.50
N THR A 112 3.58 -11.11 -8.68
CA THR A 112 4.01 -9.72 -8.91
C THR A 112 3.22 -8.75 -8.03
N THR A 113 1.90 -8.92 -7.97
CA THR A 113 1.03 -8.11 -7.10
C THR A 113 1.44 -8.23 -5.63
N LEU A 114 1.64 -9.46 -5.15
CA LEU A 114 2.01 -9.69 -3.75
C LEU A 114 3.36 -9.02 -3.40
N ILE A 115 4.35 -9.10 -4.29
CA ILE A 115 5.65 -8.43 -4.10
C ILE A 115 5.46 -6.91 -4.04
N VAL A 116 4.72 -6.32 -4.98
CA VAL A 116 4.43 -4.88 -5.02
C VAL A 116 3.74 -4.44 -3.73
N GLU A 117 2.78 -5.20 -3.24
CA GLU A 117 2.05 -4.90 -2.00
C GLU A 117 2.91 -5.01 -0.75
N ILE A 118 3.77 -6.02 -0.65
CA ILE A 118 4.71 -6.14 0.48
C ILE A 118 5.66 -4.94 0.49
N VAL A 119 6.21 -4.55 -0.67
CA VAL A 119 7.05 -3.36 -0.77
C VAL A 119 6.27 -2.10 -0.39
N ALA A 120 5.01 -1.97 -0.83
CA ALA A 120 4.16 -0.85 -0.49
C ALA A 120 3.90 -0.75 1.03
N VAL A 121 3.67 -1.86 1.73
CA VAL A 121 3.52 -1.87 3.20
C VAL A 121 4.76 -1.31 3.87
N VAL A 122 5.95 -1.75 3.46
CA VAL A 122 7.23 -1.30 4.05
C VAL A 122 7.43 0.20 3.81
N MET A 123 7.20 0.66 2.59
CA MET A 123 7.39 2.07 2.20
C MET A 123 6.36 2.98 2.90
N LEU A 124 5.09 2.60 2.90
CA LEU A 124 4.03 3.34 3.60
C LEU A 124 4.27 3.40 5.11
N ALA A 125 4.75 2.32 5.72
CA ALA A 125 5.13 2.32 7.15
C ALA A 125 6.28 3.31 7.41
N ALA A 126 7.31 3.34 6.57
CA ALA A 126 8.40 4.29 6.66
C ALA A 126 7.90 5.75 6.53
N THR A 127 7.04 6.02 5.55
CA THR A 127 6.41 7.33 5.37
C THR A 127 5.58 7.75 6.58
N GLY A 128 4.76 6.84 7.11
CA GLY A 128 3.96 7.07 8.30
C GLY A 128 4.80 7.42 9.53
N LEU A 129 5.85 6.63 9.80
CA LEU A 129 6.79 6.87 10.90
C LEU A 129 7.48 8.23 10.76
N LEU A 130 7.89 8.59 9.55
CA LEU A 130 8.52 9.87 9.28
C LEU A 130 7.58 11.06 9.54
N LEU A 131 6.31 10.94 9.12
CA LEU A 131 5.30 11.96 9.38
C LEU A 131 5.01 12.12 10.88
N LEU A 132 4.94 11.02 11.62
CA LEU A 132 4.73 11.05 13.08
C LEU A 132 5.91 11.71 13.81
N ARG A 133 7.16 11.33 13.48
CA ARG A 133 8.37 11.93 14.05
C ARG A 133 8.43 13.45 13.83
N ARG A 134 8.04 13.91 12.65
CA ARG A 134 7.99 15.35 12.34
C ARG A 134 6.96 16.11 13.17
N ARG A 135 5.79 15.52 13.40
CA ARG A 135 4.75 16.10 14.26
C ARG A 135 5.21 16.23 15.71
N SER A 136 5.92 15.20 16.22
CA SER A 136 6.47 15.22 17.58
C SER A 136 7.58 16.25 17.76
N ALA A 137 8.40 16.50 16.73
CA ALA A 137 9.48 17.47 16.77
C ALA A 137 9.00 18.95 16.64
N ALA A 138 7.77 19.16 16.17
CA ALA A 138 7.16 20.48 16.01
C ALA A 138 6.32 20.94 17.21
N ARG A 139 6.16 20.06 18.22
CA ARG A 139 5.51 20.35 19.53
C ARG A 139 6.54 20.68 20.59
#